data_f25ad06dede09d78d31b4d2ef98268ae
#
_entry.id   f25ad06dede09d78d31b4d2ef98268ae
#
_cell.length_a   1.000
_cell.length_b   1.000
_cell.length_c   1.000
_cell.angle_alpha   90.00
_cell.angle_beta   90.00
_cell.angle_gamma   90.00
#
_symmetry.space_group_name_H-M   'P 1'
#
loop_
_entity.id
_entity.type
_entity.pdbx_description
1 polymer ?
#
loop_
_entity_poly.entity_id
_entity_poly.type
_entity_poly.pdbx_seq_one_letter_code
_entity_poly.pdbx_strand_id
1 'polypeptide(L)'
;MNNENTKRRWSDSLKSGVRFAVKFTLAGIVFMWLVFWYISGSPIGAVKFFFTYFVASHFYMDPVSKQSLFEGSLAGMIDSLGEPHSQYLNEKEYNDIYMQTSASYIGVGIVLGQDKDGLMKVASAIEGQPAAEAGVKSGDIIVEIDGVNTSTLTMEQASKMIRGEEGTNVTITIMRGNEVKDITITRKQITLPTVKGKMLDDHIGYIRISQFAEPTG
;
A
#
# COMPACT_ATOMS: atom_id res chain seq x y z
N MET A 1 -47.27 -46.20 26.98
CA MET A 1 -46.84 -46.65 25.63
C MET A 1 -46.58 -45.53 24.60
N ASN A 2 -46.57 -44.24 24.98
CA ASN A 2 -46.45 -43.12 23.99
C ASN A 2 -45.06 -42.46 23.88
N ASN A 3 -44.12 -42.77 24.79
CA ASN A 3 -42.85 -42.05 24.85
C ASN A 3 -41.71 -42.65 23.97
N GLU A 4 -41.77 -43.96 23.67
CA GLU A 4 -40.76 -44.60 22.83
C GLU A 4 -40.97 -44.32 21.35
N ASN A 5 -42.22 -44.25 20.87
CA ASN A 5 -42.52 -43.91 19.47
C ASN A 5 -42.15 -42.47 19.13
N THR A 6 -42.25 -41.54 20.08
CA THR A 6 -41.86 -40.14 19.88
C THR A 6 -40.33 -39.99 19.79
N LYS A 7 -39.60 -40.69 20.68
CA LYS A 7 -38.11 -40.68 20.63
C LYS A 7 -37.57 -41.32 19.32
N ARG A 8 -38.22 -42.37 18.84
CA ARG A 8 -37.82 -43.03 17.58
C ARG A 8 -38.06 -42.12 16.35
N ARG A 9 -39.21 -41.43 16.27
CA ARG A 9 -39.53 -40.46 15.21
C ARG A 9 -38.54 -39.29 15.20
N TRP A 10 -38.15 -38.75 16.37
CA TRP A 10 -37.16 -37.69 16.49
C TRP A 10 -35.74 -38.14 16.06
N SER A 11 -35.35 -39.36 16.43
CA SER A 11 -34.09 -39.95 15.98
C SER A 11 -34.03 -40.17 14.47
N ASP A 12 -35.11 -40.58 13.83
CA ASP A 12 -35.14 -40.81 12.40
C ASP A 12 -35.22 -39.51 11.59
N SER A 13 -35.87 -38.50 12.12
CA SER A 13 -35.90 -37.15 11.55
C SER A 13 -34.53 -36.48 11.63
N LEU A 14 -33.81 -36.62 12.76
CA LEU A 14 -32.44 -36.12 12.92
C LEU A 14 -31.48 -36.84 11.95
N LYS A 15 -31.59 -38.16 11.82
CA LYS A 15 -30.75 -38.94 10.88
C LYS A 15 -31.02 -38.55 9.44
N SER A 16 -32.28 -38.27 9.08
CA SER A 16 -32.61 -37.82 7.72
C SER A 16 -32.08 -36.41 7.46
N GLY A 17 -32.18 -35.51 8.40
CA GLY A 17 -31.62 -34.15 8.34
C GLY A 17 -30.10 -34.16 8.18
N VAL A 18 -29.41 -34.97 8.99
CA VAL A 18 -27.96 -35.13 8.88
C VAL A 18 -27.55 -35.70 7.51
N ARG A 19 -28.26 -36.75 7.03
CA ARG A 19 -28.02 -37.33 5.68
C ARG A 19 -28.23 -36.30 4.57
N PHE A 20 -29.26 -35.47 4.68
CA PHE A 20 -29.53 -34.42 3.72
C PHE A 20 -28.43 -33.36 3.76
N ALA A 21 -28.03 -32.90 4.95
CA ALA A 21 -26.93 -31.94 5.12
C ALA A 21 -25.61 -32.47 4.53
N VAL A 22 -25.28 -33.76 4.81
CA VAL A 22 -24.05 -34.38 4.27
C VAL A 22 -24.10 -34.46 2.72
N LYS A 23 -25.26 -34.85 2.15
CA LYS A 23 -25.41 -34.90 0.68
C LYS A 23 -25.28 -33.51 0.07
N PHE A 24 -25.88 -32.51 0.68
CA PHE A 24 -25.82 -31.12 0.21
C PHE A 24 -24.37 -30.55 0.27
N THR A 25 -23.67 -30.86 1.36
CA THR A 25 -22.25 -30.46 1.51
C THR A 25 -21.35 -31.15 0.48
N LEU A 26 -21.56 -32.46 0.26
CA LEU A 26 -20.82 -33.22 -0.77
C LEU A 26 -21.11 -32.68 -2.18
N ALA A 27 -22.37 -32.38 -2.49
CA ALA A 27 -22.74 -31.78 -3.77
C ALA A 27 -22.08 -30.40 -3.96
N GLY A 28 -22.02 -29.58 -2.91
CA GLY A 28 -21.31 -28.30 -2.91
C GLY A 28 -19.80 -28.45 -3.17
N ILE A 29 -19.16 -29.41 -2.53
CA ILE A 29 -17.73 -29.71 -2.75
C ILE A 29 -17.49 -30.15 -4.20
N VAL A 30 -18.32 -31.04 -4.73
CA VAL A 30 -18.23 -31.53 -6.14
C VAL A 30 -18.44 -30.34 -7.09
N PHE A 31 -19.44 -29.52 -6.83
CA PHE A 31 -19.69 -28.32 -7.63
C PHE A 31 -18.49 -27.36 -7.63
N MET A 32 -17.96 -27.04 -6.46
CA MET A 32 -16.76 -26.21 -6.33
C MET A 32 -15.56 -26.82 -7.07
N TRP A 33 -15.39 -28.15 -6.99
CA TRP A 33 -14.31 -28.82 -7.71
C TRP A 33 -14.51 -28.73 -9.24
N LEU A 34 -15.73 -28.89 -9.75
CA LEU A 34 -16.05 -28.75 -11.18
C LEU A 34 -15.82 -27.31 -11.67
N VAL A 35 -16.20 -26.28 -10.88
CA VAL A 35 -15.95 -24.87 -11.20
C VAL A 35 -14.45 -24.62 -11.28
N PHE A 36 -13.69 -25.13 -10.29
CA PHE A 36 -12.24 -24.92 -10.26
C PHE A 36 -11.55 -25.69 -11.39
N TRP A 37 -12.04 -26.88 -11.75
CA TRP A 37 -11.57 -27.62 -12.92
C TRP A 37 -11.79 -26.82 -14.21
N TYR A 38 -12.98 -26.26 -14.38
CA TYR A 38 -13.29 -25.42 -15.55
C TYR A 38 -12.34 -24.20 -15.63
N ILE A 39 -12.11 -23.52 -14.53
CA ILE A 39 -11.24 -22.34 -14.46
C ILE A 39 -9.76 -22.69 -14.69
N SER A 40 -9.26 -23.76 -14.07
CA SER A 40 -7.85 -24.15 -14.14
C SER A 40 -7.47 -24.96 -15.39
N GLY A 41 -8.46 -25.34 -16.22
CA GLY A 41 -8.25 -26.21 -17.38
C GLY A 41 -7.74 -27.62 -17.04
N SER A 42 -7.63 -27.99 -15.75
CA SER A 42 -7.10 -29.27 -15.30
C SER A 42 -7.77 -29.75 -14.02
N PRO A 43 -8.24 -31.00 -13.94
CA PRO A 43 -8.85 -31.54 -12.72
C PRO A 43 -7.87 -31.61 -11.54
N ILE A 44 -6.56 -31.59 -11.80
CA ILE A 44 -5.51 -31.64 -10.79
C ILE A 44 -4.98 -30.24 -10.47
N GLY A 45 -5.29 -29.23 -11.29
CA GLY A 45 -4.81 -27.86 -11.11
C GLY A 45 -5.18 -27.27 -9.76
N ALA A 46 -6.44 -27.44 -9.34
CA ALA A 46 -6.93 -27.04 -8.03
C ALA A 46 -6.13 -27.68 -6.89
N VAL A 47 -5.94 -29.00 -6.98
CA VAL A 47 -5.23 -29.76 -5.95
C VAL A 47 -3.78 -29.28 -5.83
N LYS A 48 -3.09 -29.07 -6.97
CA LYS A 48 -1.72 -28.52 -6.98
C LYS A 48 -1.66 -27.14 -6.35
N PHE A 49 -2.58 -26.25 -6.71
CA PHE A 49 -2.61 -24.89 -6.17
C PHE A 49 -2.78 -24.88 -4.65
N PHE A 50 -3.82 -25.56 -4.14
CA PHE A 50 -4.06 -25.61 -2.69
C PHE A 50 -2.97 -26.36 -1.93
N PHE A 51 -2.41 -27.43 -2.51
CA PHE A 51 -1.30 -28.15 -1.90
C PHE A 51 -0.05 -27.28 -1.81
N THR A 52 0.31 -26.58 -2.89
CA THR A 52 1.47 -25.65 -2.88
C THR A 52 1.25 -24.52 -1.86
N TYR A 53 0.06 -23.93 -1.83
CA TYR A 53 -0.29 -22.93 -0.84
C TYR A 53 -0.19 -23.45 0.59
N PHE A 54 -0.70 -24.66 0.85
CA PHE A 54 -0.63 -25.31 2.16
C PHE A 54 0.82 -25.55 2.59
N VAL A 55 1.64 -26.11 1.71
CA VAL A 55 3.07 -26.37 1.99
C VAL A 55 3.81 -25.05 2.24
N ALA A 56 3.64 -24.05 1.41
CA ALA A 56 4.29 -22.74 1.56
C ALA A 56 3.86 -22.04 2.85
N SER A 57 2.59 -22.15 3.24
CA SER A 57 2.08 -21.46 4.42
C SER A 57 2.41 -22.15 5.76
N HIS A 58 2.78 -23.45 5.75
CA HIS A 58 2.96 -24.23 6.99
C HIS A 58 4.35 -24.86 7.14
N PHE A 59 5.04 -25.13 6.05
CA PHE A 59 6.31 -25.88 6.06
C PHE A 59 7.50 -25.08 5.54
N TYR A 60 7.29 -23.82 5.15
CA TYR A 60 8.41 -22.96 4.78
C TYR A 60 9.20 -22.55 6.02
N MET A 61 10.52 -22.44 5.90
CA MET A 61 11.45 -22.21 7.02
C MET A 61 11.21 -20.86 7.69
N ASP A 62 10.93 -19.82 6.88
CA ASP A 62 10.61 -18.48 7.36
C ASP A 62 9.10 -18.25 7.34
N PRO A 63 8.53 -17.56 8.35
CA PRO A 63 7.10 -17.29 8.38
C PRO A 63 6.68 -16.37 7.22
N VAL A 64 5.88 -16.89 6.30
CA VAL A 64 5.32 -16.12 5.17
C VAL A 64 3.87 -15.77 5.45
N SER A 65 3.50 -14.51 5.21
CA SER A 65 2.11 -14.08 5.38
C SER A 65 1.21 -14.71 4.32
N LYS A 66 0.00 -15.09 4.72
CA LYS A 66 -1.02 -15.62 3.78
C LYS A 66 -1.37 -14.62 2.69
N GLN A 67 -1.37 -13.33 3.03
CA GLN A 67 -1.60 -12.25 2.09
C GLN A 67 -0.51 -12.19 1.02
N SER A 68 0.77 -12.27 1.41
CA SER A 68 1.89 -12.27 0.48
C SER A 68 1.85 -13.45 -0.50
N LEU A 69 1.47 -14.66 -0.02
CA LEU A 69 1.29 -15.83 -0.89
C LEU A 69 0.14 -15.61 -1.89
N PHE A 70 -0.95 -14.99 -1.45
CA PHE A 70 -2.09 -14.70 -2.32
C PHE A 70 -1.73 -13.64 -3.38
N GLU A 71 -1.13 -12.53 -2.97
CA GLU A 71 -0.67 -11.47 -3.88
C GLU A 71 0.36 -12.00 -4.89
N GLY A 72 1.33 -12.80 -4.43
CA GLY A 72 2.29 -13.46 -5.31
C GLY A 72 1.64 -14.41 -6.33
N SER A 73 0.54 -15.08 -5.96
CA SER A 73 -0.21 -15.90 -6.91
C SER A 73 -0.92 -15.07 -7.98
N LEU A 74 -1.47 -13.90 -7.63
CA LEU A 74 -2.07 -12.97 -8.58
C LEU A 74 -1.03 -12.40 -9.53
N ALA A 75 0.14 -11.98 -8.99
CA ALA A 75 1.26 -11.51 -9.79
C ALA A 75 1.70 -12.57 -10.81
N GLY A 76 1.92 -13.82 -10.36
CA GLY A 76 2.29 -14.91 -11.26
C GLY A 76 1.26 -15.24 -12.35
N MET A 77 -0.04 -15.05 -12.08
CA MET A 77 -1.08 -15.18 -13.11
C MET A 77 -0.93 -14.11 -14.20
N ILE A 78 -0.70 -12.87 -13.83
CA ILE A 78 -0.52 -11.76 -14.80
C ILE A 78 0.79 -11.94 -15.56
N ASP A 79 1.87 -12.30 -14.89
CA ASP A 79 3.17 -12.56 -15.53
C ASP A 79 3.09 -13.67 -16.58
N SER A 80 2.21 -14.67 -16.37
CA SER A 80 2.01 -15.77 -17.32
C SER A 80 1.40 -15.34 -18.65
N LEU A 81 0.87 -14.11 -18.75
CA LEU A 81 0.34 -13.58 -20.02
C LEU A 81 1.49 -13.24 -21.00
N GLY A 82 2.72 -13.10 -20.51
CA GLY A 82 3.88 -12.74 -21.34
C GLY A 82 3.82 -11.32 -21.92
N GLU A 83 2.96 -10.46 -21.36
CA GLU A 83 2.77 -9.07 -21.80
C GLU A 83 3.62 -8.14 -20.93
N PRO A 84 4.68 -7.49 -21.49
CA PRO A 84 5.62 -6.70 -20.69
C PRO A 84 5.02 -5.43 -20.08
N HIS A 85 3.84 -5.00 -20.53
CA HIS A 85 3.14 -3.81 -20.03
C HIS A 85 2.02 -4.14 -19.03
N SER A 86 1.80 -5.44 -18.77
CA SER A 86 0.80 -5.90 -17.80
C SER A 86 1.47 -6.39 -16.53
N GLN A 87 1.17 -5.75 -15.40
CA GLN A 87 1.73 -6.10 -14.09
C GLN A 87 0.62 -6.06 -13.03
N TYR A 88 0.64 -7.03 -12.11
CA TYR A 88 -0.14 -6.93 -10.89
C TYR A 88 0.59 -5.99 -9.93
N LEU A 89 -0.14 -5.02 -9.41
CA LEU A 89 0.40 -4.08 -8.43
C LEU A 89 -0.31 -4.29 -7.09
N ASN A 90 0.46 -4.48 -6.03
CA ASN A 90 -0.09 -4.36 -4.69
C ASN A 90 -0.36 -2.88 -4.35
N GLU A 91 -1.01 -2.62 -3.22
CA GLU A 91 -1.39 -1.26 -2.82
C GLU A 91 -0.21 -0.28 -2.76
N LYS A 92 0.95 -0.74 -2.27
CA LYS A 92 2.17 0.09 -2.19
C LYS A 92 2.69 0.42 -3.59
N GLU A 93 2.84 -0.58 -4.43
CA GLU A 93 3.33 -0.43 -5.82
C GLU A 93 2.39 0.45 -6.66
N TYR A 94 1.08 0.25 -6.50
CA TYR A 94 0.07 1.11 -7.14
C TYR A 94 0.24 2.57 -6.72
N ASN A 95 0.36 2.84 -5.41
CA ASN A 95 0.56 4.19 -4.90
C ASN A 95 1.88 4.80 -5.38
N ASP A 96 2.95 4.02 -5.46
CA ASP A 96 4.24 4.48 -5.95
C ASP A 96 4.17 4.88 -7.44
N ILE A 97 3.54 4.06 -8.28
CA ILE A 97 3.32 4.37 -9.70
C ILE A 97 2.37 5.56 -9.86
N TYR A 98 1.27 5.59 -9.08
CA TYR A 98 0.34 6.71 -9.11
C TYR A 98 1.03 8.04 -8.77
N MET A 99 1.88 8.08 -7.73
CA MET A 99 2.67 9.26 -7.38
C MET A 99 3.65 9.67 -8.49
N GLN A 100 4.24 8.69 -9.19
CA GLN A 100 5.15 8.99 -10.31
C GLN A 100 4.40 9.55 -11.52
N THR A 101 3.23 9.03 -11.84
CA THR A 101 2.47 9.43 -13.02
C THR A 101 1.66 10.70 -12.79
N SER A 102 1.09 10.89 -11.62
CA SER A 102 0.35 12.11 -11.27
C SER A 102 1.24 13.27 -10.84
N ALA A 103 2.52 13.00 -10.51
CA ALA A 103 3.42 13.95 -9.83
C ALA A 103 2.77 14.61 -8.61
N SER A 104 1.89 13.89 -7.92
CA SER A 104 1.16 14.40 -6.76
C SER A 104 1.13 13.37 -5.63
N TYR A 105 1.13 13.84 -4.40
CA TYR A 105 0.99 13.03 -3.19
C TYR A 105 0.35 13.84 -2.06
N ILE A 106 -0.23 13.16 -1.08
CA ILE A 106 -0.78 13.85 0.09
C ILE A 106 0.32 13.99 1.15
N GLY A 107 0.57 15.22 1.56
CA GLY A 107 1.63 15.53 2.52
C GLY A 107 1.70 17.01 2.86
N VAL A 108 2.89 17.49 3.23
CA VAL A 108 3.10 18.88 3.63
C VAL A 108 4.04 19.69 2.71
N GLY A 109 4.63 19.06 1.69
CA GLY A 109 5.50 19.74 0.73
C GLY A 109 6.93 19.95 1.24
N ILE A 110 7.50 18.98 1.96
CA ILE A 110 8.91 18.98 2.41
C ILE A 110 9.69 17.93 1.63
N VAL A 111 10.89 18.30 1.20
CA VAL A 111 11.92 17.36 0.74
C VAL A 111 12.85 17.07 1.91
N LEU A 112 12.87 15.82 2.34
CA LEU A 112 13.76 15.37 3.41
C LEU A 112 15.17 15.12 2.88
N GLY A 113 16.16 15.34 3.72
CA GLY A 113 17.55 15.01 3.49
C GLY A 113 18.26 14.64 4.80
N GLN A 114 19.49 14.19 4.69
CA GLN A 114 20.39 14.02 5.83
C GLN A 114 21.56 14.98 5.70
N ASP A 115 22.05 15.46 6.84
CA ASP A 115 23.31 16.19 6.88
C ASP A 115 24.52 15.25 7.04
N LYS A 116 25.72 15.83 7.20
CA LYS A 116 26.97 15.07 7.34
C LYS A 116 27.03 14.26 8.65
N ASP A 117 26.28 14.67 9.65
CA ASP A 117 26.21 14.05 10.97
C ASP A 117 25.05 13.01 11.04
N GLY A 118 24.37 12.78 9.91
CA GLY A 118 23.26 11.83 9.81
C GLY A 118 21.93 12.37 10.35
N LEU A 119 21.87 13.65 10.73
CA LEU A 119 20.64 14.26 11.23
C LEU A 119 19.66 14.49 10.10
N MET A 120 18.38 14.23 10.38
CA MET A 120 17.30 14.47 9.42
C MET A 120 17.03 15.96 9.28
N LYS A 121 17.08 16.48 8.06
CA LYS A 121 16.87 17.90 7.79
C LYS A 121 15.91 18.13 6.63
N VAL A 122 15.36 19.32 6.59
CA VAL A 122 14.64 19.86 5.45
C VAL A 122 15.64 20.26 4.37
N ALA A 123 15.75 19.47 3.31
CA ALA A 123 16.56 19.82 2.14
C ALA A 123 15.92 21.00 1.39
N SER A 124 14.59 20.99 1.22
CA SER A 124 13.81 22.13 0.75
C SER A 124 12.36 22.04 1.20
N ALA A 125 11.73 23.18 1.46
CA ALA A 125 10.28 23.34 1.54
C ALA A 125 9.78 23.85 0.17
N ILE A 126 8.76 23.21 -0.37
CA ILE A 126 8.22 23.57 -1.70
C ILE A 126 7.38 24.83 -1.55
N GLU A 127 7.71 25.87 -2.32
CA GLU A 127 7.04 27.16 -2.28
C GLU A 127 5.54 27.02 -2.59
N GLY A 128 4.70 27.76 -1.84
CA GLY A 128 3.24 27.68 -1.97
C GLY A 128 2.63 26.40 -1.38
N GLN A 129 3.41 25.56 -0.72
CA GLN A 129 2.91 24.34 -0.07
C GLN A 129 2.78 24.51 1.46
N PRO A 130 1.97 23.72 2.14
CA PRO A 130 1.64 23.91 3.56
C PRO A 130 2.83 24.10 4.50
N ALA A 131 3.91 23.37 4.31
CA ALA A 131 5.09 23.48 5.18
C ALA A 131 5.81 24.83 5.00
N ALA A 132 5.94 25.31 3.75
CA ALA A 132 6.53 26.61 3.48
C ALA A 132 5.66 27.76 4.05
N GLU A 133 4.35 27.66 3.91
CA GLU A 133 3.38 28.59 4.47
C GLU A 133 3.40 28.60 6.00
N ALA A 134 3.61 27.42 6.63
CA ALA A 134 3.77 27.29 8.08
C ALA A 134 5.14 27.76 8.60
N GLY A 135 6.06 28.17 7.70
CA GLY A 135 7.35 28.75 8.05
C GLY A 135 8.48 27.76 8.18
N VAL A 136 8.34 26.54 7.70
CA VAL A 136 9.44 25.56 7.56
C VAL A 136 10.39 26.05 6.47
N LYS A 137 11.69 25.97 6.71
CA LYS A 137 12.74 26.46 5.80
C LYS A 137 13.76 25.38 5.48
N SER A 138 14.41 25.51 4.34
CA SER A 138 15.58 24.68 4.01
C SER A 138 16.67 24.84 5.07
N GLY A 139 17.25 23.75 5.51
CA GLY A 139 18.27 23.67 6.55
C GLY A 139 17.73 23.44 7.96
N ASP A 140 16.41 23.48 8.20
CA ASP A 140 15.84 23.11 9.50
C ASP A 140 16.14 21.64 9.80
N ILE A 141 16.59 21.35 11.01
CA ILE A 141 16.78 19.97 11.48
C ILE A 141 15.46 19.49 12.07
N ILE A 142 14.98 18.36 11.62
CA ILE A 142 13.75 17.74 12.14
C ILE A 142 14.13 16.86 13.32
N VAL A 143 13.71 17.26 14.51
CA VAL A 143 14.01 16.55 15.77
C VAL A 143 12.95 15.49 16.06
N GLU A 144 11.66 15.85 15.87
CA GLU A 144 10.55 14.95 16.13
C GLU A 144 9.46 15.10 15.06
N ILE A 145 8.71 14.04 14.86
CA ILE A 145 7.49 14.00 14.04
C ILE A 145 6.41 13.34 14.87
N ASP A 146 5.32 14.08 15.17
CA ASP A 146 4.23 13.65 16.06
C ASP A 146 4.74 13.08 17.40
N GLY A 147 5.78 13.73 17.99
CA GLY A 147 6.41 13.32 19.25
C GLY A 147 7.36 12.12 19.16
N VAL A 148 7.60 11.58 17.96
CA VAL A 148 8.56 10.50 17.75
C VAL A 148 9.90 11.08 17.30
N ASN A 149 10.97 10.77 18.04
CA ASN A 149 12.31 11.27 17.77
C ASN A 149 12.86 10.71 16.44
N THR A 150 13.32 11.59 15.55
CA THR A 150 13.81 11.24 14.22
C THR A 150 15.09 10.43 14.20
N SER A 151 15.89 10.47 15.28
CA SER A 151 17.12 9.66 15.40
C SER A 151 16.85 8.15 15.39
N THR A 152 15.61 7.74 15.71
CA THR A 152 15.17 6.33 15.72
C THR A 152 14.50 5.91 14.43
N LEU A 153 14.30 6.84 13.48
CA LEU A 153 13.55 6.63 12.25
C LEU A 153 14.48 6.55 11.04
N THR A 154 14.12 5.69 10.10
CA THR A 154 14.67 5.77 8.74
C THR A 154 14.02 6.92 7.97
N MET A 155 14.65 7.37 6.88
CA MET A 155 14.08 8.40 5.99
C MET A 155 12.72 7.97 5.43
N GLU A 156 12.55 6.68 5.14
CA GLU A 156 11.29 6.12 4.65
C GLU A 156 10.19 6.19 5.72
N GLN A 157 10.51 5.81 6.96
CA GLN A 157 9.58 5.90 8.09
C GLN A 157 9.14 7.34 8.36
N ALA A 158 10.10 8.27 8.40
CA ALA A 158 9.81 9.69 8.58
C ALA A 158 8.94 10.25 7.43
N SER A 159 9.27 9.92 6.19
CA SER A 159 8.47 10.31 5.03
C SER A 159 7.04 9.76 5.12
N LYS A 160 6.88 8.51 5.58
CA LYS A 160 5.55 7.90 5.78
C LYS A 160 4.75 8.61 6.87
N MET A 161 5.39 9.03 7.97
CA MET A 161 4.73 9.78 9.04
C MET A 161 4.30 11.20 8.60
N ILE A 162 5.10 11.86 7.77
CA ILE A 162 4.78 13.19 7.24
C ILE A 162 3.63 13.13 6.23
N ARG A 163 3.53 12.06 5.45
CA ARG A 163 2.38 11.77 4.59
C ARG A 163 1.21 11.25 5.44
N GLY A 164 0.03 11.18 4.86
CA GLY A 164 -1.17 10.66 5.52
C GLY A 164 -2.42 11.05 4.75
N GLU A 165 -3.57 11.02 5.41
CA GLU A 165 -4.85 11.41 4.82
C GLU A 165 -4.94 12.93 4.67
N GLU A 166 -5.56 13.38 3.58
CA GLU A 166 -5.80 14.81 3.33
C GLU A 166 -6.64 15.43 4.44
N GLY A 167 -6.29 16.66 4.82
CA GLY A 167 -6.95 17.40 5.89
C GLY A 167 -6.53 17.01 7.31
N THR A 168 -5.73 15.96 7.49
CA THR A 168 -5.17 15.62 8.80
C THR A 168 -3.93 16.47 9.12
N ASN A 169 -3.60 16.60 10.40
CA ASN A 169 -2.45 17.38 10.85
C ASN A 169 -1.24 16.48 11.15
N VAL A 170 -0.04 17.02 10.95
CA VAL A 170 1.22 16.49 11.47
C VAL A 170 1.94 17.60 12.22
N THR A 171 2.52 17.28 13.37
CA THR A 171 3.36 18.21 14.12
C THR A 171 4.82 17.83 13.92
N ILE A 172 5.60 18.79 13.44
CA ILE A 172 7.05 18.62 13.20
C ILE A 172 7.79 19.53 14.16
N THR A 173 8.61 18.96 15.04
CA THR A 173 9.53 19.71 15.88
C THR A 173 10.81 19.95 15.11
N ILE A 174 11.12 21.20 14.83
CA ILE A 174 12.34 21.61 14.12
C ILE A 174 13.31 22.32 15.05
N MET A 175 14.59 22.16 14.76
CA MET A 175 15.67 22.95 15.33
C MET A 175 16.27 23.84 14.24
N ARG A 176 16.24 25.15 14.49
CA ARG A 176 16.82 26.18 13.62
C ARG A 176 17.86 26.97 14.39
N GLY A 177 19.15 26.70 14.17
CA GLY A 177 20.21 27.18 15.02
C GLY A 177 20.05 26.60 16.43
N ASN A 178 19.84 27.46 17.44
CA ASN A 178 19.60 27.04 18.83
C ASN A 178 18.11 27.10 19.25
N GLU A 179 17.24 27.41 18.33
CA GLU A 179 15.79 27.52 18.59
C GLU A 179 15.08 26.26 18.20
N VAL A 180 14.29 25.69 19.11
CA VAL A 180 13.42 24.53 18.86
C VAL A 180 12.00 25.03 18.79
N LYS A 181 11.26 24.59 17.77
CA LYS A 181 9.86 24.97 17.50
C LYS A 181 9.04 23.80 17.05
N ASP A 182 7.81 23.73 17.56
CA ASP A 182 6.77 22.85 17.05
C ASP A 182 5.98 23.57 15.97
N ILE A 183 5.83 22.94 14.81
CA ILE A 183 5.05 23.44 13.70
C ILE A 183 4.01 22.39 13.34
N THR A 184 2.74 22.71 13.56
CA THR A 184 1.62 21.87 13.14
C THR A 184 1.17 22.26 11.73
N ILE A 185 1.13 21.29 10.83
CA ILE A 185 0.89 21.49 9.40
C ILE A 185 -0.24 20.58 8.97
N THR A 186 -1.22 21.13 8.28
CA THR A 186 -2.32 20.33 7.67
C THR A 186 -1.86 19.71 6.36
N ARG A 187 -2.04 18.41 6.22
CA ARG A 187 -1.71 17.68 4.98
C ARG A 187 -2.66 18.07 3.87
N LYS A 188 -2.11 18.32 2.70
CA LYS A 188 -2.85 18.63 1.47
C LYS A 188 -2.30 17.82 0.31
N GLN A 189 -3.01 17.79 -0.79
CA GLN A 189 -2.48 17.30 -2.05
C GLN A 189 -1.37 18.23 -2.52
N ILE A 190 -0.16 17.71 -2.67
CA ILE A 190 1.05 18.40 -3.13
C ILE A 190 1.25 18.04 -4.59
N THR A 191 1.21 19.00 -5.48
CA THR A 191 1.55 18.82 -6.90
C THR A 191 2.98 19.30 -7.13
N LEU A 192 3.83 18.44 -7.70
CA LEU A 192 5.20 18.79 -8.02
C LEU A 192 5.25 19.49 -9.39
N PRO A 193 5.88 20.65 -9.50
CA PRO A 193 6.06 21.30 -10.79
C PRO A 193 7.04 20.48 -11.65
N THR A 194 6.51 19.88 -12.71
CA THR A 194 7.28 19.03 -13.62
C THR A 194 7.99 19.83 -14.71
N VAL A 195 7.50 21.05 -14.97
CA VAL A 195 8.05 21.96 -15.98
C VAL A 195 8.47 23.28 -15.34
N LYS A 196 9.66 23.75 -15.67
CA LYS A 196 10.14 25.11 -15.32
C LYS A 196 10.65 25.78 -16.59
N GLY A 197 10.21 27.02 -16.82
CA GLY A 197 10.64 27.85 -17.94
C GLY A 197 11.27 29.15 -17.46
N LYS A 198 12.27 29.64 -18.19
CA LYS A 198 12.81 31.00 -18.01
C LYS A 198 13.33 31.54 -19.34
N MET A 199 13.29 32.83 -19.52
CA MET A 199 14.02 33.49 -20.59
C MET A 199 15.48 33.61 -20.19
N LEU A 200 16.40 33.26 -21.06
CA LEU A 200 17.83 33.46 -20.89
C LEU A 200 18.26 34.83 -21.41
N ASP A 201 17.62 35.26 -22.51
CA ASP A 201 17.71 36.60 -23.10
C ASP A 201 16.39 36.94 -23.82
N ASP A 202 16.37 38.04 -24.54
CA ASP A 202 15.12 38.51 -25.22
C ASP A 202 14.59 37.58 -26.31
N HIS A 203 15.40 36.58 -26.74
CA HIS A 203 15.07 35.69 -27.87
C HIS A 203 15.18 34.20 -27.52
N ILE A 204 15.79 33.86 -26.40
CA ILE A 204 16.06 32.46 -26.03
C ILE A 204 15.25 32.10 -24.77
N GLY A 205 14.27 31.20 -24.93
CA GLY A 205 13.56 30.55 -23.84
C GLY A 205 14.24 29.23 -23.44
N TYR A 206 14.40 29.01 -22.15
CA TYR A 206 14.85 27.74 -21.57
C TYR A 206 13.68 27.05 -20.88
N ILE A 207 13.41 25.81 -21.27
CA ILE A 207 12.39 24.96 -20.64
C ILE A 207 13.11 23.72 -20.09
N ARG A 208 12.86 23.43 -18.82
CA ARG A 208 13.32 22.21 -18.16
C ARG A 208 12.12 21.35 -17.77
N ILE A 209 12.04 20.15 -18.32
CA ILE A 209 11.12 19.12 -17.93
C ILE A 209 11.88 18.18 -16.98
N SER A 210 11.45 18.08 -15.73
CA SER A 210 12.06 17.23 -14.70
C SER A 210 11.51 15.82 -14.74
N GLN A 211 10.24 15.67 -15.18
CA GLN A 211 9.52 14.41 -15.24
C GLN A 211 8.34 14.57 -16.21
N PHE A 212 8.00 13.50 -16.92
CA PHE A 212 6.76 13.43 -17.68
C PHE A 212 5.66 12.84 -16.77
N ALA A 213 4.67 13.66 -16.42
CA ALA A 213 3.57 13.30 -15.59
C ALA A 213 2.32 14.09 -16.02
N GLU A 214 1.17 13.80 -15.42
CA GLU A 214 -0.10 14.45 -15.76
C GLU A 214 -0.01 15.99 -15.86
N PRO A 215 0.63 16.74 -14.92
CA PRO A 215 0.75 18.18 -15.00
C PRO A 215 1.83 18.69 -15.99
N THR A 216 2.40 17.85 -16.83
CA THR A 216 3.44 18.24 -17.79
C THR A 216 2.86 18.74 -19.13
N GLY A 217 1.58 18.43 -19.40
CA GLY A 217 0.87 18.78 -20.63
C GLY A 217 0.12 20.09 -20.58
#